data_957dc360b89249c47588354902534a9b
#
_entry.id   957dc360b89249c47588354902534a9b
#
_cell.length_a   1.000
_cell.length_b   1.000
_cell.length_c   1.000
_cell.angle_alpha   90.00
_cell.angle_beta   90.00
_cell.angle_gamma   90.00
#
_symmetry.space_group_name_H-M   'P 1'
#
loop_
_entity.id
_entity.type
_entity.pdbx_description
1 polymer ?
#
loop_
_entity_poly.entity_id
_entity_poly.type
_entity_poly.pdbx_seq_one_letter_code
_entity_poly.pdbx_strand_id
1 'polypeptide(L)'
;MSSASTYESSTVLALGARGKHRGAPFVLAGRTCVRSDGGGLWNEWTLAFDDGRQGFLSEAASGFTLVFERPIAPSFDALRVGASLPTGFVVVERGQAKRIARWGDVPEAPRTYRYADLSSATGETATIDYGASATEPDVFVGRRMKLSELGLRPRPERPHFLPAPGGARPKGLELWLAVGDEGELEGTRFRVIGIVHRSIRVDGERYTWEEYVLHSPAEGLRWLVVADGHWNLVTTVEVGQVEATERTAKLGNESHRFLSSGKARVEWAIGELPWEVAVGDVVDARDYVSAPHVLSCESTDDEVTWSRGTYTPSDTVARAFGKRVLPKPTGRAPNQPSTPRTPKRR
;
A
#
# COMPACT_ATOMS: atom_id res chain seq x y z
N MET A 1 19.34 -17.24 -8.22
CA MET A 1 18.99 -17.51 -6.81
C MET A 1 17.77 -18.40 -6.79
N SER A 2 17.70 -19.39 -5.88
CA SER A 2 16.54 -20.30 -5.76
C SER A 2 15.32 -19.49 -5.32
N SER A 3 14.12 -19.78 -5.88
CA SER A 3 12.86 -19.13 -5.54
C SER A 3 12.55 -19.12 -4.01
N ALA A 4 12.98 -20.15 -3.29
CA ALA A 4 12.86 -20.25 -1.84
C ALA A 4 13.62 -19.13 -1.10
N SER A 5 14.80 -18.73 -1.56
CA SER A 5 15.62 -17.66 -0.95
C SER A 5 14.96 -16.28 -1.07
N THR A 6 14.24 -16.02 -2.16
CA THR A 6 13.54 -14.74 -2.36
C THR A 6 12.39 -14.57 -1.37
N TYR A 7 11.62 -15.63 -1.11
CA TYR A 7 10.49 -15.55 -0.16
C TYR A 7 10.95 -15.53 1.29
N GLU A 8 12.09 -16.13 1.63
CA GLU A 8 12.66 -16.07 2.97
C GLU A 8 13.03 -14.64 3.36
N SER A 9 13.53 -13.85 2.44
CA SER A 9 13.93 -12.45 2.63
C SER A 9 12.83 -11.41 2.42
N SER A 10 11.58 -11.81 2.10
CA SER A 10 10.45 -10.91 1.85
C SER A 10 9.79 -10.35 3.12
N THR A 11 10.51 -10.24 4.23
CA THR A 11 9.99 -9.78 5.52
C THR A 11 10.99 -8.93 6.28
N VAL A 12 10.48 -7.99 7.09
CA VAL A 12 11.30 -7.23 8.06
C VAL A 12 11.28 -7.85 9.46
N LEU A 13 10.52 -8.93 9.68
CA LEU A 13 10.39 -9.59 10.98
C LEU A 13 11.19 -10.89 11.05
N ALA A 14 11.33 -11.45 12.24
CA ALA A 14 12.03 -12.71 12.50
C ALA A 14 11.20 -13.67 13.35
N LEU A 15 11.27 -14.97 13.07
CA LEU A 15 10.73 -16.02 13.94
C LEU A 15 11.34 -15.89 15.34
N GLY A 16 10.50 -16.14 16.35
CA GLY A 16 10.89 -16.03 17.74
C GLY A 16 10.96 -14.60 18.28
N ALA A 17 10.74 -13.57 17.45
CA ALA A 17 10.65 -12.20 17.94
C ALA A 17 9.49 -12.06 18.93
N ARG A 18 9.75 -11.36 20.03
CA ARG A 18 8.77 -11.15 21.12
C ARG A 18 8.20 -9.74 21.05
N GLY A 19 6.89 -9.65 21.24
CA GLY A 19 6.14 -8.41 21.30
C GLY A 19 5.10 -8.43 22.40
N LYS A 20 4.28 -7.39 22.45
CA LYS A 20 3.13 -7.29 23.35
C LYS A 20 1.99 -6.55 22.68
N HIS A 21 0.76 -6.96 22.99
CA HIS A 21 -0.45 -6.25 22.58
C HIS A 21 -1.37 -6.06 23.79
N ARG A 22 -1.73 -4.80 24.10
CA ARG A 22 -2.55 -4.44 25.28
C ARG A 22 -2.04 -5.07 26.59
N GLY A 23 -0.71 -5.07 26.75
CA GLY A 23 -0.06 -5.64 27.92
C GLY A 23 0.21 -7.15 27.86
N ALA A 24 -0.44 -7.91 27.00
CA ALA A 24 -0.25 -9.35 26.86
C ALA A 24 0.98 -9.64 25.97
N PRO A 25 2.00 -10.36 26.47
CA PRO A 25 3.15 -10.77 25.68
C PRO A 25 2.79 -11.83 24.64
N PHE A 26 3.52 -11.83 23.54
CA PHE A 26 3.43 -12.87 22.50
C PHE A 26 4.80 -13.14 21.85
N VAL A 27 4.89 -14.24 21.12
CA VAL A 27 6.00 -14.59 20.26
C VAL A 27 5.50 -14.79 18.82
N LEU A 28 6.31 -14.40 17.83
CA LEU A 28 6.10 -14.75 16.43
C LEU A 28 6.48 -16.24 16.23
N ALA A 29 5.51 -17.11 16.36
CA ALA A 29 5.69 -18.56 16.39
C ALA A 29 5.86 -19.15 14.98
N GLY A 30 5.18 -18.58 13.99
CA GLY A 30 5.19 -19.08 12.63
C GLY A 30 5.01 -17.96 11.61
N ARG A 31 5.35 -18.24 10.35
CA ARG A 31 5.21 -17.35 9.20
C ARG A 31 4.74 -18.12 7.98
N THR A 32 3.76 -17.61 7.29
CA THR A 32 3.35 -18.07 5.96
C THR A 32 3.56 -16.95 4.96
N CYS A 33 4.25 -17.22 3.85
CA CYS A 33 4.32 -16.30 2.72
C CYS A 33 3.21 -16.64 1.73
N VAL A 34 2.47 -15.64 1.32
CA VAL A 34 1.26 -15.75 0.51
C VAL A 34 1.39 -14.92 -0.76
N ARG A 35 0.84 -15.41 -1.86
CA ARG A 35 0.74 -14.69 -3.12
C ARG A 35 -0.69 -14.78 -3.66
N SER A 36 -1.27 -13.64 -4.02
CA SER A 36 -2.55 -13.57 -4.72
C SER A 36 -2.43 -13.86 -6.21
N ASP A 37 -3.53 -14.18 -6.87
CA ASP A 37 -3.60 -14.33 -8.33
C ASP A 37 -3.35 -12.99 -9.04
N GLY A 38 -3.66 -11.86 -8.41
CA GLY A 38 -3.31 -10.51 -8.86
C GLY A 38 -1.85 -10.13 -8.65
N GLY A 39 -0.98 -11.09 -8.19
CA GLY A 39 0.46 -10.90 -8.03
C GLY A 39 0.89 -10.22 -6.73
N GLY A 40 -0.02 -9.88 -5.83
CA GLY A 40 0.31 -9.36 -4.50
C GLY A 40 1.09 -10.38 -3.66
N LEU A 41 2.04 -9.90 -2.87
CA LEU A 41 2.86 -10.72 -1.97
C LEU A 41 2.78 -10.16 -0.55
N TRP A 42 2.47 -11.02 0.44
CA TRP A 42 2.45 -10.64 1.85
C TRP A 42 2.87 -11.80 2.75
N ASN A 43 3.07 -11.50 4.02
CA ASN A 43 3.37 -12.50 5.06
C ASN A 43 2.27 -12.50 6.11
N GLU A 44 1.89 -13.69 6.55
CA GLU A 44 1.00 -13.94 7.68
C GLU A 44 1.80 -14.55 8.81
N TRP A 45 1.88 -13.84 9.95
CA TRP A 45 2.60 -14.27 11.13
C TRP A 45 1.63 -14.83 12.17
N THR A 46 1.90 -16.03 12.66
CA THR A 46 1.18 -16.62 13.79
C THR A 46 1.76 -16.06 15.10
N LEU A 47 0.91 -15.46 15.93
CA LEU A 47 1.24 -14.96 17.25
C LEU A 47 0.75 -15.93 18.31
N ALA A 48 1.67 -16.48 19.09
CA ALA A 48 1.34 -17.26 20.27
C ALA A 48 1.46 -16.35 21.50
N PHE A 49 0.34 -16.10 22.17
CA PHE A 49 0.29 -15.31 23.40
C PHE A 49 0.56 -16.18 24.64
N ASP A 50 1.20 -15.62 25.65
CA ASP A 50 1.52 -16.34 26.89
C ASP A 50 0.24 -16.79 27.65
N ASP A 51 -0.90 -16.16 27.37
CA ASP A 51 -2.22 -16.53 27.93
C ASP A 51 -2.97 -17.60 27.12
N GLY A 52 -2.33 -18.20 26.13
CA GLY A 52 -2.88 -19.27 25.30
C GLY A 52 -3.72 -18.79 24.10
N ARG A 53 -3.99 -17.49 23.97
CA ARG A 53 -4.66 -16.94 22.78
C ARG A 53 -3.75 -17.02 21.57
N GLN A 54 -4.37 -17.10 20.40
CA GLN A 54 -3.71 -16.97 19.12
C GLN A 54 -4.18 -15.71 18.41
N GLY A 55 -3.30 -15.10 17.65
CA GLY A 55 -3.59 -13.97 16.78
C GLY A 55 -2.74 -14.05 15.52
N PHE A 56 -3.01 -13.17 14.57
CA PHE A 56 -2.26 -13.11 13.31
C PHE A 56 -1.83 -11.69 13.01
N LEU A 57 -0.62 -11.54 12.48
CA LEU A 57 -0.11 -10.26 12.02
C LEU A 57 0.17 -10.38 10.52
N SER A 58 -0.61 -9.68 9.72
CA SER A 58 -0.34 -9.51 8.30
C SER A 58 0.76 -8.47 8.11
N GLU A 59 1.77 -8.78 7.32
CA GLU A 59 2.82 -7.88 6.86
C GLU A 59 2.68 -7.75 5.34
N ALA A 60 2.05 -6.67 4.90
CA ALA A 60 1.75 -6.39 3.51
C ALA A 60 2.38 -5.07 3.05
N ALA A 61 2.25 -4.73 1.78
CA ALA A 61 2.68 -3.45 1.21
C ALA A 61 2.13 -2.25 1.97
N SER A 62 0.89 -2.35 2.42
CA SER A 62 0.19 -1.31 3.20
C SER A 62 0.69 -1.15 4.64
N GLY A 63 1.52 -2.08 5.15
CA GLY A 63 2.03 -2.08 6.53
C GLY A 63 1.63 -3.33 7.31
N PHE A 64 1.43 -3.16 8.61
CA PHE A 64 1.16 -4.27 9.53
C PHE A 64 -0.27 -4.21 10.05
N THR A 65 -0.99 -5.34 9.98
CA THR A 65 -2.36 -5.46 10.45
C THR A 65 -2.45 -6.59 11.45
N LEU A 66 -2.78 -6.28 12.69
CA LEU A 66 -3.01 -7.28 13.73
C LEU A 66 -4.48 -7.67 13.73
N VAL A 67 -4.77 -8.96 13.58
CA VAL A 67 -6.12 -9.51 13.51
C VAL A 67 -6.30 -10.69 14.48
N PHE A 68 -7.56 -10.90 14.87
CA PHE A 68 -8.01 -12.01 15.70
C PHE A 68 -9.24 -12.65 15.05
N GLU A 69 -9.37 -13.95 15.20
CA GLU A 69 -10.51 -14.70 14.68
C GLU A 69 -11.85 -14.21 15.27
N ARG A 70 -12.88 -14.16 14.41
CA ARG A 70 -14.26 -13.80 14.74
C ARG A 70 -15.25 -14.70 13.97
N PRO A 71 -16.34 -15.14 14.58
CA PRO A 71 -17.37 -15.88 13.85
C PRO A 71 -18.27 -14.90 13.08
N ILE A 72 -18.53 -15.11 11.82
CA ILE A 72 -19.57 -14.59 10.91
C ILE A 72 -18.97 -13.98 9.63
N ALA A 73 -19.29 -14.59 8.50
CA ALA A 73 -18.95 -14.05 7.18
C ALA A 73 -20.10 -14.21 6.17
N PRO A 74 -20.23 -13.26 5.23
CA PRO A 74 -21.07 -13.45 4.04
C PRO A 74 -20.45 -14.52 3.13
N SER A 75 -21.25 -15.10 2.21
CA SER A 75 -20.74 -16.00 1.18
C SER A 75 -19.84 -15.22 0.20
N PHE A 76 -18.79 -15.87 -0.31
CA PHE A 76 -17.85 -15.26 -1.26
C PHE A 76 -18.54 -14.67 -2.48
N ASP A 77 -19.51 -15.38 -3.04
CA ASP A 77 -20.21 -14.98 -4.27
C ASP A 77 -21.14 -13.76 -4.08
N ALA A 78 -21.48 -13.43 -2.82
CA ALA A 78 -22.25 -12.23 -2.49
C ALA A 78 -21.38 -10.95 -2.39
N LEU A 79 -20.07 -11.10 -2.29
CA LEU A 79 -19.15 -9.96 -2.17
C LEU A 79 -18.94 -9.28 -3.52
N ARG A 80 -18.87 -7.95 -3.50
CA ARG A 80 -18.53 -7.11 -4.66
C ARG A 80 -17.55 -6.03 -4.18
N VAL A 81 -16.43 -5.88 -4.87
CA VAL A 81 -15.43 -4.85 -4.57
C VAL A 81 -16.09 -3.46 -4.60
N GLY A 82 -15.74 -2.64 -3.61
CA GLY A 82 -16.34 -1.33 -3.40
C GLY A 82 -17.72 -1.33 -2.74
N ALA A 83 -18.37 -2.49 -2.58
CA ALA A 83 -19.69 -2.56 -1.94
C ALA A 83 -19.60 -2.51 -0.42
N SER A 84 -20.53 -1.76 0.19
CA SER A 84 -20.70 -1.73 1.64
C SER A 84 -21.54 -2.91 2.10
N LEU A 85 -21.12 -3.55 3.18
CA LEU A 85 -21.84 -4.63 3.84
C LEU A 85 -22.70 -4.08 4.99
N PRO A 86 -23.76 -4.78 5.41
CA PRO A 86 -24.58 -4.41 6.56
C PRO A 86 -23.79 -4.27 7.87
N THR A 87 -22.62 -4.90 7.96
CA THR A 87 -21.70 -4.84 9.08
C THR A 87 -20.92 -3.53 9.17
N GLY A 88 -21.02 -2.62 8.19
CA GLY A 88 -20.28 -1.38 8.11
C GLY A 88 -18.90 -1.49 7.47
N PHE A 89 -18.55 -2.68 6.97
CA PHE A 89 -17.33 -2.88 6.17
C PHE A 89 -17.59 -2.65 4.69
N VAL A 90 -16.55 -2.21 3.99
CA VAL A 90 -16.49 -2.12 2.52
C VAL A 90 -15.56 -3.23 2.02
N VAL A 91 -15.94 -3.90 0.95
CA VAL A 91 -15.09 -4.91 0.30
C VAL A 91 -13.97 -4.19 -0.45
N VAL A 92 -12.73 -4.44 -0.05
CA VAL A 92 -11.52 -3.81 -0.62
C VAL A 92 -10.96 -4.64 -1.75
N GLU A 93 -10.81 -5.93 -1.50
CA GLU A 93 -10.22 -6.89 -2.43
C GLU A 93 -10.92 -8.24 -2.26
N ARG A 94 -10.97 -8.99 -3.34
CA ARG A 94 -11.38 -10.40 -3.33
C ARG A 94 -10.61 -11.16 -4.39
N GLY A 95 -10.28 -12.39 -4.11
CA GLY A 95 -9.50 -13.17 -5.05
C GLY A 95 -9.20 -14.56 -4.57
N GLN A 96 -8.23 -15.17 -5.24
CA GLN A 96 -7.63 -16.43 -4.84
C GLN A 96 -6.16 -16.20 -4.48
N ALA A 97 -5.71 -16.88 -3.45
CA ALA A 97 -4.35 -16.79 -2.98
C ALA A 97 -3.74 -18.18 -2.74
N LYS A 98 -2.42 -18.23 -2.73
CA LYS A 98 -1.66 -19.46 -2.54
C LYS A 98 -0.61 -19.26 -1.46
N ARG A 99 -0.60 -20.13 -0.47
CA ARG A 99 0.46 -20.23 0.52
C ARG A 99 1.68 -20.93 -0.12
N ILE A 100 2.72 -20.13 -0.40
CA ILE A 100 3.87 -20.58 -1.21
C ILE A 100 5.02 -21.09 -0.36
N ALA A 101 5.15 -20.64 0.87
CA ALA A 101 6.15 -21.09 1.82
C ALA A 101 5.67 -20.93 3.26
N ARG A 102 6.17 -21.75 4.17
CA ARG A 102 5.81 -21.79 5.59
C ARG A 102 7.03 -22.02 6.44
N TRP A 103 7.13 -21.36 7.58
CA TRP A 103 8.22 -21.50 8.55
C TRP A 103 7.68 -21.43 9.97
N GLY A 104 8.25 -22.21 10.87
CA GLY A 104 7.86 -22.25 12.28
C GLY A 104 6.52 -22.94 12.50
N ASP A 105 5.87 -22.61 13.61
CA ASP A 105 4.58 -23.17 14.02
C ASP A 105 3.44 -22.37 13.38
N VAL A 106 2.89 -22.91 12.29
CA VAL A 106 1.76 -22.34 11.56
C VAL A 106 0.60 -23.32 11.52
N PRO A 107 -0.64 -22.85 11.71
CA PRO A 107 -1.82 -23.72 11.61
C PRO A 107 -1.88 -24.44 10.26
N GLU A 108 -2.41 -25.66 10.28
CA GLU A 108 -2.72 -26.36 9.04
C GLU A 108 -3.83 -25.60 8.28
N ALA A 109 -3.61 -25.38 7.00
CA ALA A 109 -4.56 -24.69 6.14
C ALA A 109 -4.36 -25.10 4.67
N PRO A 110 -5.40 -25.01 3.84
CA PRO A 110 -5.30 -25.30 2.41
C PRO A 110 -4.21 -24.49 1.74
N ARG A 111 -3.52 -25.08 0.78
CA ARG A 111 -2.47 -24.38 0.02
C ARG A 111 -3.03 -23.25 -0.84
N THR A 112 -4.17 -23.44 -1.43
CA THR A 112 -4.88 -22.44 -2.24
C THR A 112 -6.23 -22.17 -1.61
N TYR A 113 -6.63 -20.91 -1.52
CA TYR A 113 -7.88 -20.50 -0.89
C TYR A 113 -8.44 -19.23 -1.56
N ARG A 114 -9.74 -19.02 -1.46
CA ARG A 114 -10.38 -17.76 -1.80
C ARG A 114 -10.39 -16.86 -0.58
N TYR A 115 -10.24 -15.57 -0.79
CA TYR A 115 -10.25 -14.59 0.28
C TYR A 115 -10.98 -13.32 -0.10
N ALA A 116 -11.33 -12.54 0.91
CA ALA A 116 -11.76 -11.17 0.74
C ALA A 116 -11.23 -10.30 1.88
N ASP A 117 -10.73 -9.13 1.52
CA ASP A 117 -10.30 -8.10 2.46
C ASP A 117 -11.34 -6.99 2.54
N LEU A 118 -11.58 -6.53 3.75
CA LEU A 118 -12.60 -5.56 4.10
C LEU A 118 -12.00 -4.43 4.92
N SER A 119 -12.55 -3.23 4.80
CA SER A 119 -12.17 -2.06 5.57
C SER A 119 -13.38 -1.31 6.08
N SER A 120 -13.34 -0.75 7.28
CA SER A 120 -14.43 0.01 7.89
C SER A 120 -14.09 1.49 8.04
N ALA A 121 -15.11 2.32 8.24
CA ALA A 121 -14.97 3.73 8.53
C ALA A 121 -14.21 4.02 9.84
N THR A 122 -14.19 3.07 10.77
CA THR A 122 -13.47 3.17 12.06
C THR A 122 -11.99 2.78 11.94
N GLY A 123 -11.54 2.36 10.74
CA GLY A 123 -10.17 1.91 10.49
C GLY A 123 -9.92 0.46 10.95
N GLU A 124 -10.98 -0.30 11.20
CA GLU A 124 -10.87 -1.75 11.35
C GLU A 124 -10.77 -2.38 9.96
N THR A 125 -10.00 -3.46 9.88
CA THR A 125 -9.89 -4.31 8.69
C THR A 125 -10.37 -5.71 9.03
N ALA A 126 -10.89 -6.41 8.04
CA ALA A 126 -11.20 -7.83 8.20
C ALA A 126 -10.71 -8.59 6.98
N THR A 127 -10.18 -9.79 7.21
CA THR A 127 -9.86 -10.78 6.17
C THR A 127 -10.77 -11.96 6.35
N ILE A 128 -11.41 -12.41 5.28
CA ILE A 128 -12.21 -13.62 5.23
C ILE A 128 -11.45 -14.65 4.41
N ASP A 129 -11.08 -15.76 5.04
CA ASP A 129 -10.46 -16.93 4.38
C ASP A 129 -11.53 -17.99 4.19
N TYR A 130 -11.89 -18.26 2.93
CA TYR A 130 -12.91 -19.25 2.58
C TYR A 130 -12.35 -20.68 2.53
N GLY A 131 -11.07 -20.86 2.80
CA GLY A 131 -10.45 -22.17 2.86
C GLY A 131 -10.71 -23.03 1.63
N ALA A 132 -10.98 -24.30 1.87
CA ALA A 132 -11.45 -25.24 0.85
C ALA A 132 -13.01 -25.23 0.70
N SER A 133 -13.73 -24.62 1.66
CA SER A 133 -15.18 -24.56 1.72
C SER A 133 -15.69 -23.13 1.66
N ALA A 134 -16.65 -22.86 0.80
CA ALA A 134 -17.28 -21.54 0.69
C ALA A 134 -18.31 -21.26 1.79
N THR A 135 -18.64 -22.26 2.62
CA THR A 135 -19.76 -22.21 3.59
C THR A 135 -19.34 -21.98 5.03
N GLU A 136 -18.08 -22.23 5.37
CA GLU A 136 -17.54 -22.04 6.71
C GLU A 136 -16.18 -21.32 6.61
N PRO A 137 -16.18 -20.02 6.32
CA PRO A 137 -14.94 -19.27 6.24
C PRO A 137 -14.44 -18.85 7.62
N ASP A 138 -13.13 -18.74 7.74
CA ASP A 138 -12.48 -18.10 8.88
C ASP A 138 -12.50 -16.58 8.70
N VAL A 139 -12.91 -15.84 9.72
CA VAL A 139 -12.94 -14.38 9.70
C VAL A 139 -11.99 -13.82 10.72
N PHE A 140 -11.10 -12.98 10.26
CA PHE A 140 -10.08 -12.31 11.07
C PHE A 140 -10.35 -10.82 11.07
N VAL A 141 -10.58 -10.21 12.22
CA VAL A 141 -10.85 -8.77 12.37
C VAL A 141 -9.76 -8.13 13.22
N GLY A 142 -9.30 -6.98 12.78
CA GLY A 142 -8.28 -6.22 13.49
C GLY A 142 -8.08 -4.82 12.93
N ARG A 143 -6.87 -4.30 13.06
CA ARG A 143 -6.52 -2.98 12.56
C ARG A 143 -5.03 -2.86 12.28
N ARG A 144 -4.68 -1.85 11.50
CA ARG A 144 -3.29 -1.50 11.24
C ARG A 144 -2.59 -1.08 12.53
N MET A 145 -1.34 -1.53 12.69
CA MET A 145 -0.51 -1.27 13.85
C MET A 145 0.91 -0.90 13.40
N LYS A 146 1.58 -0.04 14.16
CA LYS A 146 3.03 0.14 14.01
C LYS A 146 3.77 -0.95 14.77
N LEU A 147 4.92 -1.40 14.25
CA LEU A 147 5.76 -2.38 14.95
C LEU A 147 6.14 -1.91 16.37
N SER A 148 6.39 -0.60 16.55
CA SER A 148 6.69 0.00 17.85
C SER A 148 5.55 -0.14 18.87
N GLU A 149 4.29 -0.10 18.43
CA GLU A 149 3.12 -0.31 19.29
C GLU A 149 3.01 -1.76 19.77
N LEU A 150 3.55 -2.68 18.98
CA LEU A 150 3.63 -4.11 19.30
C LEU A 150 4.95 -4.48 20.05
N GLY A 151 5.85 -3.51 20.27
CA GLY A 151 7.16 -3.76 20.85
C GLY A 151 8.08 -4.58 19.95
N LEU A 152 7.75 -4.70 18.66
CA LEU A 152 8.55 -5.39 17.66
C LEU A 152 9.59 -4.44 17.05
N ARG A 153 10.72 -5.01 16.62
CA ARG A 153 11.77 -4.29 15.90
C ARG A 153 11.97 -4.95 14.54
N PRO A 154 12.09 -4.16 13.45
CA PRO A 154 12.43 -4.70 12.16
C PRO A 154 13.84 -5.29 12.19
N ARG A 155 14.07 -6.29 11.33
CA ARG A 155 15.41 -6.82 11.07
C ARG A 155 16.28 -5.75 10.41
N PRO A 156 17.61 -5.77 10.63
CA PRO A 156 18.52 -4.84 9.96
C PRO A 156 18.64 -5.09 8.46
N GLU A 157 18.40 -6.34 8.03
CA GLU A 157 18.47 -6.73 6.62
C GLU A 157 17.27 -6.16 5.87
N ARG A 158 17.54 -5.65 4.68
CA ARG A 158 16.49 -5.15 3.79
C ARG A 158 15.62 -6.31 3.30
N PRO A 159 14.29 -6.19 3.35
CA PRO A 159 13.43 -7.16 2.69
C PRO A 159 13.60 -7.07 1.17
N HIS A 160 13.46 -8.20 0.47
CA HIS A 160 13.39 -8.27 -0.97
C HIS A 160 11.94 -8.37 -1.43
N PHE A 161 11.64 -7.64 -2.48
CA PHE A 161 10.33 -7.63 -3.13
C PHE A 161 10.40 -8.31 -4.50
N LEU A 162 9.31 -8.28 -5.24
CA LEU A 162 9.25 -8.86 -6.57
C LEU A 162 10.04 -7.99 -7.56
N PRO A 163 10.83 -8.59 -8.46
CA PRO A 163 11.55 -7.81 -9.46
C PRO A 163 10.55 -7.18 -10.44
N ALA A 164 10.75 -5.89 -10.72
CA ALA A 164 10.03 -5.22 -11.79
C ALA A 164 10.41 -5.81 -13.16
N PRO A 165 9.58 -5.64 -14.21
CA PRO A 165 9.84 -6.22 -15.53
C PRO A 165 11.15 -5.75 -16.16
N GLY A 166 11.67 -4.59 -15.77
CA GLY A 166 12.90 -4.03 -16.31
C GLY A 166 12.76 -3.58 -17.77
N GLY A 167 13.84 -3.68 -18.52
CA GLY A 167 13.89 -3.29 -19.92
C GLY A 167 14.55 -1.94 -20.15
N ALA A 168 14.69 -1.56 -21.44
CA ALA A 168 15.28 -0.29 -21.80
C ALA A 168 14.39 0.88 -21.36
N ARG A 169 15.01 1.86 -20.72
CA ARG A 169 14.32 3.09 -20.31
C ARG A 169 13.74 3.80 -21.54
N PRO A 170 12.46 4.24 -21.49
CA PRO A 170 11.86 5.00 -22.59
C PRO A 170 12.70 6.23 -22.97
N LYS A 171 12.79 6.50 -24.28
CA LYS A 171 13.53 7.66 -24.79
C LYS A 171 12.90 8.95 -24.26
N GLY A 172 13.72 9.81 -23.68
CA GLY A 172 13.28 11.10 -23.12
C GLY A 172 12.75 11.02 -21.67
N LEU A 173 12.65 9.83 -21.08
CA LEU A 173 12.32 9.71 -19.67
C LEU A 173 13.54 10.11 -18.83
N GLU A 174 13.40 11.16 -18.04
CA GLU A 174 14.40 11.60 -17.07
C GLU A 174 14.02 11.10 -15.68
N LEU A 175 14.97 10.46 -14.99
CA LEU A 175 14.77 10.01 -13.62
C LEU A 175 15.56 10.91 -12.67
N TRP A 176 14.90 11.40 -11.65
CA TRP A 176 15.46 12.33 -10.67
C TRP A 176 16.03 11.66 -9.43
N LEU A 177 15.48 10.49 -9.10
CA LEU A 177 15.99 9.59 -8.09
C LEU A 177 16.33 8.25 -8.75
N ALA A 178 17.26 7.52 -8.15
CA ALA A 178 17.65 6.18 -8.58
C ALA A 178 17.19 5.12 -7.58
N VAL A 179 16.98 3.89 -8.06
CA VAL A 179 16.83 2.74 -7.17
C VAL A 179 18.06 2.64 -6.27
N GLY A 180 17.83 2.58 -4.96
CA GLY A 180 18.86 2.58 -3.95
C GLY A 180 19.15 3.93 -3.31
N ASP A 181 18.67 5.05 -3.86
CA ASP A 181 18.75 6.36 -3.19
C ASP A 181 18.05 6.29 -1.83
N GLU A 182 18.65 6.93 -0.83
CA GLU A 182 18.10 7.05 0.52
C GLU A 182 17.86 8.51 0.88
N GLY A 183 16.79 8.75 1.62
CA GLY A 183 16.41 10.08 2.05
C GLY A 183 15.54 10.06 3.30
N GLU A 184 15.41 11.22 3.96
CA GLU A 184 14.57 11.38 5.14
C GLU A 184 13.42 12.35 4.82
N LEU A 185 12.20 11.85 4.95
CA LEU A 185 10.96 12.61 4.78
C LEU A 185 10.10 12.46 6.03
N GLU A 186 9.60 13.58 6.54
CA GLU A 186 8.73 13.61 7.74
C GLU A 186 9.35 12.86 8.95
N GLY A 187 10.70 12.92 9.11
CA GLY A 187 11.42 12.25 10.18
C GLY A 187 11.59 10.74 9.99
N THR A 188 11.21 10.20 8.84
CA THR A 188 11.35 8.78 8.51
C THR A 188 12.36 8.59 7.39
N ARG A 189 13.30 7.65 7.60
CA ARG A 189 14.26 7.26 6.56
C ARG A 189 13.64 6.25 5.61
N PHE A 190 13.73 6.58 4.33
CA PHE A 190 13.24 5.76 3.22
C PHE A 190 14.37 5.43 2.25
N ARG A 191 14.20 4.30 1.56
CA ARG A 191 15.00 3.90 0.41
C ARG A 191 14.10 3.74 -0.79
N VAL A 192 14.53 4.25 -1.95
CA VAL A 192 13.89 3.98 -3.25
C VAL A 192 14.15 2.52 -3.60
N ILE A 193 13.12 1.71 -3.68
CA ILE A 193 13.22 0.28 -4.02
C ILE A 193 12.83 -0.01 -5.48
N GLY A 194 11.95 0.80 -6.05
CA GLY A 194 11.48 0.66 -7.43
C GLY A 194 11.00 1.99 -7.99
N ILE A 195 10.85 2.03 -9.31
CA ILE A 195 10.36 3.19 -10.05
C ILE A 195 9.38 2.69 -11.10
N VAL A 196 8.22 3.33 -11.17
CA VAL A 196 7.18 3.05 -12.18
C VAL A 196 6.92 4.33 -12.97
N HIS A 197 6.98 4.26 -14.30
CA HIS A 197 6.55 5.34 -15.19
C HIS A 197 5.17 5.00 -15.73
N ARG A 198 4.23 5.91 -15.54
CA ARG A 198 2.83 5.70 -15.92
C ARG A 198 2.31 6.81 -16.83
N SER A 199 1.20 6.52 -17.50
CA SER A 199 0.48 7.50 -18.30
C SER A 199 -1.03 7.35 -18.14
N ILE A 200 -1.74 8.44 -18.39
CA ILE A 200 -3.20 8.50 -18.48
C ILE A 200 -3.61 9.39 -19.65
N ARG A 201 -4.77 9.13 -20.23
CA ARG A 201 -5.41 10.05 -21.18
C ARG A 201 -6.64 10.66 -20.53
N VAL A 202 -6.69 11.99 -20.48
CA VAL A 202 -7.84 12.77 -20.00
C VAL A 202 -8.18 13.77 -21.08
N ASP A 203 -9.42 13.79 -21.53
CA ASP A 203 -9.92 14.69 -22.58
C ASP A 203 -9.07 14.67 -23.89
N GLY A 204 -8.52 13.49 -24.22
CA GLY A 204 -7.67 13.30 -25.39
C GLY A 204 -6.19 13.60 -25.21
N GLU A 205 -5.82 14.36 -24.19
CA GLU A 205 -4.45 14.69 -23.84
C GLU A 205 -3.79 13.56 -23.05
N ARG A 206 -2.50 13.33 -23.27
CA ARG A 206 -1.72 12.32 -22.55
C ARG A 206 -0.85 12.99 -21.48
N TYR A 207 -1.04 12.56 -20.25
CA TYR A 207 -0.24 12.93 -19.09
C TYR A 207 0.65 11.78 -18.67
N THR A 208 1.85 12.07 -18.19
CA THR A 208 2.79 11.07 -17.67
C THR A 208 3.35 11.49 -16.32
N TRP A 209 3.72 10.52 -15.50
CA TRP A 209 4.35 10.75 -14.21
C TRP A 209 5.26 9.58 -13.83
N GLU A 210 6.15 9.82 -12.88
CA GLU A 210 6.98 8.81 -12.23
C GLU A 210 6.56 8.61 -10.78
N GLU A 211 6.52 7.35 -10.37
CA GLU A 211 6.28 6.90 -9.02
C GLU A 211 7.55 6.26 -8.48
N TYR A 212 8.20 6.88 -7.52
CA TYR A 212 9.32 6.32 -6.78
C TYR A 212 8.79 5.59 -5.57
N VAL A 213 8.87 4.27 -5.58
CA VAL A 213 8.41 3.41 -4.47
C VAL A 213 9.44 3.47 -3.36
N LEU A 214 9.04 3.98 -2.21
CA LEU A 214 9.86 4.18 -1.03
C LEU A 214 9.57 3.12 0.01
N HIS A 215 10.59 2.55 0.61
CA HIS A 215 10.44 1.60 1.71
C HIS A 215 11.18 2.06 2.94
N SER A 216 10.49 1.96 4.10
CA SER A 216 11.05 2.08 5.44
C SER A 216 10.72 0.82 6.23
N PRO A 217 11.69 0.16 6.90
CA PRO A 217 11.41 -1.01 7.72
C PRO A 217 10.41 -0.75 8.86
N ALA A 218 10.33 0.51 9.33
CA ALA A 218 9.45 0.88 10.44
C ALA A 218 8.04 1.30 10.00
N GLU A 219 7.94 2.01 8.86
CA GLU A 219 6.69 2.65 8.40
C GLU A 219 6.10 1.97 7.15
N GLY A 220 6.78 0.97 6.58
CA GLY A 220 6.35 0.29 5.35
C GLY A 220 6.59 1.15 4.10
N LEU A 221 5.64 1.12 3.17
CA LEU A 221 5.76 1.77 1.87
C LEU A 221 5.16 3.18 1.85
N ARG A 222 5.78 4.03 1.02
CA ARG A 222 5.30 5.32 0.56
C ARG A 222 5.67 5.48 -0.90
N TRP A 223 5.11 6.48 -1.54
CA TRP A 223 5.48 6.84 -2.91
C TRP A 223 5.82 8.31 -2.97
N LEU A 224 6.86 8.64 -3.74
CA LEU A 224 7.04 9.99 -4.25
C LEU A 224 6.58 10.00 -5.70
N VAL A 225 5.54 10.74 -5.98
CA VAL A 225 4.97 10.88 -7.33
C VAL A 225 5.36 12.24 -7.87
N VAL A 226 5.92 12.27 -9.08
CA VAL A 226 6.29 13.51 -9.76
C VAL A 226 5.65 13.60 -11.14
N ALA A 227 4.97 14.72 -11.39
CA ALA A 227 4.43 15.11 -12.68
C ALA A 227 4.76 16.59 -12.94
N ASP A 228 5.27 16.94 -14.11
CA ASP A 228 5.62 18.32 -14.48
C ASP A 228 6.48 19.06 -13.44
N GLY A 229 7.34 18.34 -12.71
CA GLY A 229 8.20 18.87 -11.65
C GLY A 229 7.49 19.12 -10.32
N HIS A 230 6.21 18.80 -10.19
CA HIS A 230 5.46 18.84 -8.94
C HIS A 230 5.52 17.50 -8.23
N TRP A 231 5.88 17.51 -6.96
CA TRP A 231 6.05 16.30 -6.15
C TRP A 231 4.94 16.13 -5.14
N ASN A 232 4.55 14.88 -4.92
CA ASN A 232 3.62 14.48 -3.87
C ASN A 232 4.21 13.31 -3.09
N LEU A 233 4.21 13.40 -1.75
CA LEU A 233 4.43 12.24 -0.90
C LEU A 233 3.08 11.54 -0.70
N VAL A 234 2.99 10.28 -1.11
CA VAL A 234 1.75 9.51 -1.17
C VAL A 234 1.75 8.39 -0.15
N THR A 235 0.64 8.25 0.54
CA THR A 235 0.38 7.19 1.53
C THR A 235 -0.94 6.48 1.20
N THR A 236 -1.04 5.19 1.50
CA THR A 236 -2.32 4.46 1.42
C THR A 236 -3.30 4.94 2.49
N VAL A 237 -4.58 4.90 2.16
CA VAL A 237 -5.71 5.23 3.05
C VAL A 237 -6.63 4.02 3.12
N GLU A 238 -7.19 3.75 4.30
CA GLU A 238 -8.19 2.69 4.45
C GLU A 238 -9.44 3.02 3.63
N VAL A 239 -9.84 2.10 2.76
CA VAL A 239 -10.97 2.29 1.81
C VAL A 239 -12.25 2.67 2.54
N GLY A 240 -12.54 2.01 3.66
CA GLY A 240 -13.72 2.27 4.47
C GLY A 240 -13.77 3.67 5.11
N GLN A 241 -12.64 4.40 5.17
CA GLN A 241 -12.57 5.76 5.69
C GLN A 241 -12.90 6.83 4.64
N VAL A 242 -13.03 6.45 3.37
CA VAL A 242 -13.30 7.39 2.28
C VAL A 242 -14.76 7.29 1.85
N GLU A 243 -15.47 8.41 1.94
CA GLU A 243 -16.81 8.57 1.39
C GLU A 243 -16.70 9.28 0.05
N ALA A 244 -16.94 8.58 -1.05
CA ALA A 244 -16.80 9.13 -2.40
C ALA A 244 -18.10 9.14 -3.19
N THR A 245 -18.25 10.19 -3.99
CA THR A 245 -19.28 10.36 -5.03
C THR A 245 -18.60 10.67 -6.35
N GLU A 246 -19.36 10.86 -7.41
CA GLU A 246 -18.81 11.31 -8.69
C GLU A 246 -18.14 12.69 -8.61
N ARG A 247 -18.53 13.55 -7.70
CA ARG A 247 -18.09 14.95 -7.61
C ARG A 247 -17.17 15.25 -6.44
N THR A 248 -17.25 14.48 -5.37
CA THR A 248 -16.49 14.73 -4.13
C THR A 248 -16.03 13.43 -3.50
N ALA A 249 -14.90 13.50 -2.79
CA ALA A 249 -14.47 12.47 -1.85
C ALA A 249 -14.15 13.11 -0.50
N LYS A 250 -14.51 12.43 0.59
CA LYS A 250 -14.23 12.88 1.96
C LYS A 250 -13.33 11.86 2.64
N LEU A 251 -12.34 12.38 3.36
CA LEU A 251 -11.51 11.61 4.29
C LEU A 251 -11.53 12.33 5.65
N GLY A 252 -12.20 11.72 6.62
CA GLY A 252 -12.49 12.40 7.88
C GLY A 252 -13.30 13.71 7.66
N ASN A 253 -12.78 14.83 8.13
CA ASN A 253 -13.42 16.13 7.96
C ASN A 253 -13.02 16.88 6.68
N GLU A 254 -12.07 16.34 5.90
CA GLU A 254 -11.60 16.99 4.67
C GLU A 254 -12.45 16.57 3.47
N SER A 255 -12.99 17.54 2.73
CA SER A 255 -13.72 17.31 1.48
C SER A 255 -12.86 17.72 0.29
N HIS A 256 -12.75 16.81 -0.67
CA HIS A 256 -11.98 16.95 -1.91
C HIS A 256 -12.95 16.98 -3.08
N ARG A 257 -12.77 17.94 -4.00
CA ARG A 257 -13.56 18.00 -5.24
C ARG A 257 -12.97 17.09 -6.30
N PHE A 258 -13.80 16.52 -7.16
CA PHE A 258 -13.36 15.76 -8.33
C PHE A 258 -12.37 16.58 -9.17
N LEU A 259 -11.31 15.95 -9.62
CA LEU A 259 -10.27 16.52 -10.46
C LEU A 259 -10.27 15.89 -11.85
N SER A 260 -10.07 14.58 -11.92
CA SER A 260 -9.94 13.85 -13.18
C SER A 260 -10.23 12.36 -12.99
N SER A 261 -10.48 11.67 -14.10
CA SER A 261 -10.54 10.21 -14.13
C SER A 261 -10.10 9.69 -15.50
N GLY A 262 -9.64 8.45 -15.51
CA GLY A 262 -9.23 7.77 -16.73
C GLY A 262 -8.59 6.43 -16.45
N LYS A 263 -8.02 5.81 -17.47
CA LYS A 263 -7.27 4.56 -17.34
C LYS A 263 -5.77 4.86 -17.24
N ALA A 264 -5.23 4.65 -16.05
CA ALA A 264 -3.80 4.78 -15.79
C ALA A 264 -3.07 3.52 -16.25
N ARG A 265 -2.00 3.67 -17.01
CA ARG A 265 -1.26 2.58 -17.64
C ARG A 265 0.20 2.58 -17.21
N VAL A 266 0.75 1.40 -16.94
CA VAL A 266 2.19 1.20 -16.73
C VAL A 266 2.90 1.21 -18.07
N GLU A 267 3.83 2.13 -18.25
CA GLU A 267 4.65 2.27 -19.46
C GLU A 267 6.05 1.65 -19.28
N TRP A 268 6.56 1.66 -18.05
CA TRP A 268 7.87 1.10 -17.72
C TRP A 268 8.03 0.99 -16.20
N ALA A 269 8.80 0.00 -15.74
CA ALA A 269 9.14 -0.15 -14.34
C ALA A 269 10.51 -0.79 -14.15
N ILE A 270 11.20 -0.44 -13.05
CA ILE A 270 12.53 -0.98 -12.69
C ILE A 270 12.66 -1.13 -11.16
N GLY A 271 13.56 -1.99 -10.72
CA GLY A 271 13.86 -2.25 -9.30
C GLY A 271 13.03 -3.38 -8.74
N GLU A 272 12.59 -3.24 -7.51
CA GLU A 272 11.75 -4.21 -6.82
C GLU A 272 10.42 -3.55 -6.43
N LEU A 273 9.32 -4.27 -6.56
CA LEU A 273 7.98 -3.79 -6.26
C LEU A 273 7.25 -4.77 -5.33
N PRO A 274 6.38 -4.33 -4.44
CA PRO A 274 5.67 -5.21 -3.50
C PRO A 274 4.54 -6.01 -4.16
N TRP A 275 4.23 -5.73 -5.41
CA TRP A 275 3.28 -6.49 -6.25
C TRP A 275 3.88 -6.77 -7.62
N GLU A 276 3.33 -7.74 -8.33
CA GLU A 276 3.70 -8.02 -9.71
C GLU A 276 3.20 -6.91 -10.62
N VAL A 277 4.09 -6.41 -11.49
CA VAL A 277 3.79 -5.34 -12.45
C VAL A 277 4.21 -5.80 -13.84
N ALA A 278 3.35 -5.59 -14.80
CA ALA A 278 3.69 -5.76 -16.21
C ALA A 278 3.55 -4.43 -16.96
N VAL A 279 4.41 -4.22 -17.97
CA VAL A 279 4.24 -3.12 -18.90
C VAL A 279 2.92 -3.31 -19.65
N GLY A 280 2.09 -2.30 -19.59
CA GLY A 280 0.76 -2.34 -20.17
C GLY A 280 -0.37 -2.58 -19.18
N ASP A 281 -0.10 -2.90 -17.92
CA ASP A 281 -1.11 -2.98 -16.87
C ASP A 281 -1.91 -1.69 -16.79
N VAL A 282 -3.22 -1.82 -16.62
CA VAL A 282 -4.16 -0.71 -16.60
C VAL A 282 -5.08 -0.81 -15.40
N VAL A 283 -5.28 0.33 -14.72
CA VAL A 283 -6.26 0.50 -13.65
C VAL A 283 -7.19 1.67 -13.96
N ASP A 284 -8.42 1.62 -13.49
CA ASP A 284 -9.30 2.78 -13.51
C ASP A 284 -8.87 3.71 -12.35
N ALA A 285 -8.50 4.94 -12.72
CA ALA A 285 -8.02 5.95 -11.77
C ALA A 285 -9.02 7.11 -11.68
N ARG A 286 -9.20 7.63 -10.46
CA ARG A 286 -10.03 8.80 -10.20
C ARG A 286 -9.42 9.64 -9.08
N ASP A 287 -9.20 10.92 -9.37
CA ASP A 287 -8.55 11.86 -8.48
C ASP A 287 -9.53 12.92 -7.96
N TYR A 288 -9.31 13.31 -6.70
CA TYR A 288 -10.01 14.39 -6.03
C TYR A 288 -9.01 15.30 -5.32
N VAL A 289 -9.27 16.60 -5.30
CA VAL A 289 -8.30 17.58 -4.80
C VAL A 289 -8.85 18.52 -3.76
N SER A 290 -8.06 18.73 -2.71
CA SER A 290 -8.21 19.79 -1.70
C SER A 290 -6.80 20.17 -1.22
N ALA A 291 -6.27 21.29 -1.73
CA ALA A 291 -4.88 21.66 -1.46
C ALA A 291 -4.57 21.72 0.04
N PRO A 292 -3.46 21.11 0.53
CA PRO A 292 -2.35 20.58 -0.26
C PRO A 292 -2.50 19.11 -0.67
N HIS A 293 -3.70 18.52 -0.59
CA HIS A 293 -3.91 17.08 -0.76
C HIS A 293 -4.59 16.72 -2.07
N VAL A 294 -4.25 15.53 -2.56
CA VAL A 294 -4.98 14.76 -3.57
C VAL A 294 -5.39 13.44 -2.95
N LEU A 295 -6.64 13.02 -3.12
CA LEU A 295 -7.08 11.66 -2.88
C LEU A 295 -7.20 10.97 -4.23
N SER A 296 -6.52 9.84 -4.39
CA SER A 296 -6.57 9.02 -5.60
C SER A 296 -7.20 7.67 -5.30
N CYS A 297 -8.17 7.29 -6.11
CA CYS A 297 -8.77 5.96 -6.13
C CYS A 297 -8.26 5.23 -7.36
N GLU A 298 -7.69 4.05 -7.18
CA GLU A 298 -7.40 3.11 -8.25
C GLU A 298 -8.25 1.87 -8.06
N SER A 299 -8.82 1.33 -9.13
CA SER A 299 -9.66 0.14 -9.08
C SER A 299 -9.51 -0.76 -10.28
N THR A 300 -9.69 -2.04 -10.02
CA THR A 300 -9.89 -3.12 -10.99
C THR A 300 -11.20 -3.84 -10.65
N ASP A 301 -11.50 -4.94 -11.35
CA ASP A 301 -12.65 -5.77 -11.02
C ASP A 301 -12.54 -6.46 -9.65
N ASP A 302 -11.30 -6.66 -9.16
CA ASP A 302 -10.98 -7.46 -7.98
C ASP A 302 -10.43 -6.65 -6.80
N GLU A 303 -10.05 -5.38 -7.00
CA GLU A 303 -9.45 -4.54 -5.97
C GLU A 303 -9.85 -3.07 -6.13
N VAL A 304 -9.97 -2.38 -4.99
CA VAL A 304 -10.03 -0.91 -4.91
C VAL A 304 -9.02 -0.42 -3.88
N THR A 305 -8.25 0.59 -4.25
CA THR A 305 -7.28 1.23 -3.35
C THR A 305 -7.52 2.72 -3.29
N TRP A 306 -7.25 3.31 -2.13
CA TRP A 306 -7.22 4.74 -1.93
C TRP A 306 -5.87 5.18 -1.42
N SER A 307 -5.42 6.31 -1.92
CA SER A 307 -4.20 6.95 -1.48
C SER A 307 -4.40 8.45 -1.29
N ARG A 308 -3.60 9.04 -0.40
CA ARG A 308 -3.52 10.47 -0.16
C ARG A 308 -2.13 10.97 -0.52
N GLY A 309 -2.05 11.82 -1.55
CA GLY A 309 -0.86 12.57 -1.91
C GLY A 309 -0.83 13.93 -1.22
N THR A 310 0.28 14.27 -0.60
CA THR A 310 0.53 15.60 -0.02
C THR A 310 1.56 16.33 -0.87
N TYR A 311 1.22 17.54 -1.33
CA TYR A 311 2.15 18.36 -2.10
C TYR A 311 3.43 18.60 -1.31
N THR A 312 4.55 18.23 -1.91
CA THR A 312 5.88 18.32 -1.32
C THR A 312 6.75 19.20 -2.21
N PRO A 313 7.26 20.36 -1.73
CA PRO A 313 8.12 21.22 -2.53
C PRO A 313 9.35 20.48 -3.03
N SER A 314 9.77 20.73 -4.27
CA SER A 314 10.92 20.06 -4.90
C SER A 314 12.22 20.25 -4.12
N ASP A 315 12.41 21.42 -3.48
CA ASP A 315 13.57 21.69 -2.63
C ASP A 315 13.58 20.85 -1.34
N THR A 316 12.41 20.48 -0.83
CA THR A 316 12.27 19.53 0.30
C THR A 316 12.72 18.14 -0.13
N VAL A 317 12.26 17.66 -1.28
CA VAL A 317 12.70 16.36 -1.84
C VAL A 317 14.20 16.39 -2.15
N ALA A 318 14.69 17.48 -2.75
CA ALA A 318 16.11 17.63 -3.05
C ALA A 318 16.99 17.51 -1.79
N ARG A 319 16.64 18.24 -0.72
CA ARG A 319 17.36 18.15 0.56
C ARG A 319 17.27 16.74 1.17
N ALA A 320 16.08 16.13 1.15
CA ALA A 320 15.86 14.80 1.71
C ALA A 320 16.78 13.75 1.07
N PHE A 321 16.96 13.78 -0.23
CA PHE A 321 17.75 12.81 -1.01
C PHE A 321 19.14 13.31 -1.42
N GLY A 322 19.61 14.43 -0.88
CA GLY A 322 20.93 14.97 -1.17
C GLY A 322 21.13 15.35 -2.65
N LYS A 323 20.06 15.70 -3.37
CA LYS A 323 20.13 16.11 -4.78
C LYS A 323 20.38 17.61 -4.90
N ARG A 324 21.27 18.01 -5.81
CA ARG A 324 21.59 19.44 -6.04
C ARG A 324 20.45 20.17 -6.74
N VAL A 325 19.82 19.51 -7.70
CA VAL A 325 18.77 20.09 -8.53
C VAL A 325 17.73 19.00 -8.81
N LEU A 326 16.46 19.35 -8.69
CA LEU A 326 15.31 18.61 -9.20
C LEU A 326 14.59 19.44 -10.26
N PRO A 327 13.68 18.86 -11.05
CA PRO A 327 12.96 19.59 -12.08
C PRO A 327 12.24 20.80 -11.48
N LYS A 328 12.30 21.91 -12.17
CA LYS A 328 11.48 23.07 -11.82
C LYS A 328 10.03 22.77 -12.18
N PRO A 329 9.08 23.05 -11.28
CA PRO A 329 7.66 22.88 -11.57
C PRO A 329 7.26 23.69 -12.83
N THR A 330 6.50 23.04 -13.71
CA THR A 330 5.89 23.66 -14.88
C THR A 330 4.43 23.94 -14.59
N GLY A 331 4.00 25.19 -14.74
CA GLY A 331 2.61 25.56 -14.42
C GLY A 331 2.31 25.52 -12.93
N ARG A 332 1.07 25.19 -12.59
CA ARG A 332 0.58 25.06 -11.21
C ARG A 332 -0.13 23.72 -11.00
N ALA A 333 0.33 22.95 -10.03
CA ALA A 333 -0.38 21.72 -9.67
C ALA A 333 -1.74 22.01 -9.03
N PRO A 334 -2.75 21.16 -9.26
CA PRO A 334 -4.08 21.31 -8.69
C PRO A 334 -4.12 21.40 -7.16
N ASN A 335 -3.20 20.69 -6.49
CA ASN A 335 -3.07 20.67 -5.03
C ASN A 335 -1.90 21.53 -4.51
N GLN A 336 -1.26 22.32 -5.34
CA GLN A 336 -0.21 23.23 -4.87
C GLN A 336 -0.80 24.28 -3.92
N PRO A 337 -0.28 24.42 -2.69
CA PRO A 337 -0.72 25.43 -1.75
C PRO A 337 -0.61 26.84 -2.33
N SER A 338 -1.54 27.71 -1.99
CA SER A 338 -1.41 29.13 -2.33
C SER A 338 -0.31 29.73 -1.47
N THR A 339 0.64 30.43 -2.10
CA THR A 339 1.64 31.22 -1.35
C THR A 339 0.88 32.26 -0.52
N PRO A 340 1.14 32.39 0.79
CA PRO A 340 0.54 33.46 1.57
C PRO A 340 0.84 34.80 0.92
N ARG A 341 -0.19 35.59 0.59
CA ARG A 341 0.02 36.96 0.14
C ARG A 341 0.68 37.73 1.27
N THR A 342 1.94 38.09 1.10
CA THR A 342 2.59 39.04 2.00
C THR A 342 1.73 40.31 2.03
N PRO A 343 1.24 40.76 3.20
CA PRO A 343 0.50 41.99 3.25
C PRO A 343 1.37 43.12 2.71
N LYS A 344 0.91 43.83 1.67
CA LYS A 344 1.59 45.02 1.21
C LYS A 344 1.68 45.97 2.41
N ARG A 345 2.89 46.22 2.89
CA ARG A 345 3.14 47.34 3.84
C ARG A 345 2.61 48.60 3.16
N ARG A 346 1.60 49.23 3.78
CA ARG A 346 1.17 50.59 3.45
C ARG A 346 2.13 51.58 4.06
#